data_befc8741f8eabe62bfcb9c2623f70102
#
_entry.id   befc8741f8eabe62bfcb9c2623f70102
#
_cell.length_a   1.000
_cell.length_b   1.000
_cell.length_c   1.000
_cell.angle_alpha   90.00
_cell.angle_beta   90.00
_cell.angle_gamma   90.00
#
_symmetry.space_group_name_H-M   'P 1'
#
loop_
_entity.id
_entity.type
_entity.pdbx_description
1 polymer ?
#
loop_
_entity_poly.entity_id
_entity_poly.type
_entity_poly.pdbx_seq_one_letter_code
_entity_poly.pdbx_strand_id
1 'polypeptide(L)' 'MQPTDWKPMQSVGAGVKEIRIRTGRKAYRTIYIANLPDAVYVLHVFQKTTQQTEQKDINLAKTRLARILRNR' A
#
# COMPACT_ATOMS: atom_id res chain seq x y z
N MET A 1 0.17 -6.94 -15.30
CA MET A 1 0.80 -7.01 -13.96
C MET A 1 0.90 -8.45 -13.52
N GLN A 2 2.03 -8.83 -12.99
CA GLN A 2 2.24 -10.19 -12.52
C GLN A 2 1.60 -10.39 -11.15
N PRO A 3 0.93 -11.53 -10.90
CA PRO A 3 0.37 -11.78 -9.57
C PRO A 3 1.42 -11.78 -8.46
N THR A 4 2.67 -12.09 -8.79
CA THR A 4 3.76 -12.09 -7.83
C THR A 4 4.21 -10.70 -7.42
N ASP A 5 3.71 -9.65 -8.07
CA ASP A 5 4.12 -8.27 -7.77
C ASP A 5 3.34 -7.66 -6.61
N TRP A 6 2.40 -8.38 -6.04
CA TRP A 6 1.63 -7.91 -4.90
C TRP A 6 1.81 -8.84 -3.70
N LYS A 7 1.60 -8.29 -2.51
CA LYS A 7 1.62 -9.08 -1.28
C LYS A 7 0.72 -8.42 -0.24
N PRO A 8 0.22 -9.22 0.73
CA PRO A 8 -0.51 -8.62 1.84
C PRO A 8 0.40 -7.77 2.72
N MET A 9 -0.16 -6.70 3.29
CA MET A 9 0.53 -5.79 4.20
C MET A 9 -0.23 -5.72 5.51
N GLN A 10 -0.22 -6.81 6.26
CA GLN A 10 -0.95 -6.89 7.52
C GLN A 10 -0.39 -5.95 8.58
N SER A 11 0.86 -5.55 8.45
CA SER A 11 1.45 -4.55 9.34
C SER A 11 0.74 -3.19 9.25
N VAL A 12 0.07 -2.91 8.13
CA VAL A 12 -0.75 -1.69 7.98
C VAL A 12 -2.17 -1.96 8.47
N GLY A 13 -2.75 -3.06 8.07
CA GLY A 13 -4.10 -3.42 8.48
C GLY A 13 -4.63 -4.60 7.69
N ALA A 14 -5.74 -5.18 8.18
CA ALA A 14 -6.39 -6.30 7.51
C ALA A 14 -6.92 -5.85 6.14
N GLY A 15 -6.68 -6.66 5.12
CA GLY A 15 -7.13 -6.38 3.77
C GLY A 15 -6.25 -5.41 3.00
N VAL A 16 -5.19 -4.90 3.62
CA VAL A 16 -4.25 -3.99 2.95
C VAL A 16 -3.25 -4.80 2.15
N LYS A 17 -2.92 -4.31 0.98
CA LYS A 17 -1.97 -4.96 0.05
C LYS A 17 -0.97 -3.95 -0.45
N GLU A 18 0.19 -4.46 -0.84
CA GLU A 18 1.23 -3.68 -1.49
C GLU A 18 1.46 -4.25 -2.88
N ILE A 19 1.61 -3.35 -3.86
CA ILE A 19 1.90 -3.75 -5.22
C ILE A 19 3.17 -3.01 -5.67
N ARG A 20 4.06 -3.72 -6.38
CA ARG A 20 5.26 -3.12 -6.94
C ARG A 20 5.04 -2.84 -8.42
N ILE A 21 5.40 -1.64 -8.82
CA ILE A 21 5.26 -1.20 -10.21
C ILE A 21 6.63 -0.75 -10.69
N ARG A 22 7.05 -1.26 -11.84
CA ARG A 22 8.31 -0.85 -12.47
C ARG A 22 8.03 0.02 -13.68
N THR A 23 8.76 1.13 -13.78
CA THR A 23 8.72 2.01 -14.94
C THR A 23 10.16 2.37 -15.29
N GLY A 24 10.66 1.83 -16.41
CA GLY A 24 12.04 2.03 -16.79
C GLY A 24 12.99 1.49 -15.71
N ARG A 25 13.86 2.36 -15.18
CA ARG A 25 14.83 1.99 -14.15
C ARG A 25 14.31 2.20 -12.74
N LYS A 26 13.10 2.72 -12.60
CA LYS A 26 12.53 3.03 -11.29
C LYS A 26 11.50 1.99 -10.90
N ALA A 27 11.36 1.80 -9.59
CA ALA A 27 10.34 0.95 -9.04
C ALA A 27 9.58 1.72 -7.98
N TYR A 28 8.27 1.50 -7.93
CA TYR A 28 7.39 2.16 -6.98
C TYR A 28 6.61 1.12 -6.21
N ARG A 29 6.25 1.45 -4.98
CA ARG A 29 5.35 0.65 -4.17
C ARG A 29 4.06 1.42 -3.97
N THR A 30 2.95 0.70 -4.09
CA THR A 30 1.62 1.26 -3.83
C THR A 30 0.97 0.44 -2.74
N ILE A 31 0.59 1.09 -1.65
CA ILE A 31 -0.13 0.45 -0.55
C ILE A 31 -1.60 0.83 -0.68
N TYR A 32 -2.48 -0.16 -0.75
CA TYR A 32 -3.89 0.08 -0.99
C TYR A 32 -4.76 -0.92 -0.23
N ILE A 33 -6.03 -0.57 -0.08
CA ILE A 33 -7.03 -1.48 0.47
C ILE A 33 -8.19 -1.57 -0.52
N ALA A 34 -8.60 -2.80 -0.83
CA ALA A 34 -9.60 -3.06 -1.85
C ALA A 34 -10.81 -3.86 -1.34
N ASN A 35 -10.82 -4.21 -0.04
CA ASN A 35 -11.91 -5.02 0.51
C ASN A 35 -13.03 -4.19 1.16
N LEU A 36 -13.02 -2.87 0.96
CA LEU A 36 -14.09 -2.01 1.41
C LEU A 36 -15.19 -1.98 0.33
N PRO A 37 -16.47 -1.93 0.74
CA PRO A 37 -17.56 -2.13 -0.22
C PRO A 37 -17.75 -1.00 -1.23
N ASP A 38 -17.26 0.20 -0.93
CA ASP A 38 -17.54 1.37 -1.74
C ASP A 38 -16.43 1.70 -2.75
N ALA A 39 -15.18 1.32 -2.48
CA ALA A 39 -14.10 1.73 -3.37
C ALA A 39 -12.79 1.04 -3.01
N VAL A 40 -11.83 1.12 -3.91
CA VAL A 40 -10.43 0.85 -3.64
C VAL A 40 -9.78 2.16 -3.20
N TYR A 41 -9.09 2.13 -2.06
CA TYR A 41 -8.40 3.31 -1.54
C TYR A 41 -6.90 3.11 -1.61
N VAL A 42 -6.22 4.00 -2.31
CA VAL A 42 -4.76 4.05 -2.33
C VAL A 42 -4.29 4.82 -1.11
N LEU A 43 -3.52 4.17 -0.25
CA LEU A 43 -3.07 4.77 1.01
C LEU A 43 -1.76 5.51 0.85
N HIS A 44 -0.86 5.00 0.00
CA HIS A 44 0.47 5.59 -0.13
C HIS A 44 1.14 5.07 -1.39
N VAL A 45 1.76 5.98 -2.14
CA VAL A 45 2.58 5.64 -3.32
C VAL A 45 3.94 6.25 -3.10
N PHE A 46 5.00 5.46 -3.22
CA PHE A 46 6.35 5.96 -2.98
C PHE A 46 7.36 5.16 -3.80
N GLN A 47 8.51 5.77 -4.05
CA GLN A 47 9.58 5.11 -4.80
C GLN A 47 10.25 4.05 -3.94
N LYS A 48 10.45 2.85 -4.52
CA LYS A 48 11.12 1.76 -3.84
C LYS A 48 12.62 2.03 -3.84
N THR A 49 13.17 2.30 -2.66
CA THR A 49 14.61 2.53 -2.48
C THR A 49 15.28 1.47 -1.62
N THR A 50 14.50 0.57 -1.03
CA THR A 50 14.99 -0.49 -0.15
C THR A 50 14.32 -1.80 -0.49
N GLN A 51 14.86 -2.90 0.03
CA GLN A 51 14.27 -4.22 -0.18
C GLN A 51 12.94 -4.38 0.55
N GLN A 52 12.81 -3.76 1.71
CA GLN A 52 11.60 -3.84 2.51
C GLN A 52 10.99 -2.46 2.65
N THR A 53 9.67 -2.42 2.84
CA THR A 53 8.97 -1.18 3.11
C THR A 53 9.41 -0.63 4.46
N GLU A 54 9.87 0.62 4.46
CA GLU A 54 10.37 1.25 5.68
C GLU A 54 9.22 1.55 6.64
N GLN A 55 9.56 1.60 7.93
CA GLN A 55 8.56 1.82 8.98
C GLN A 55 7.83 3.16 8.82
N LYS A 56 8.53 4.19 8.33
CA LYS A 56 7.90 5.50 8.10
C LYS A 56 6.77 5.41 7.09
N ASP A 57 6.93 4.59 6.05
CA ASP A 57 5.91 4.40 5.01
C ASP A 57 4.75 3.58 5.54
N ILE A 58 5.03 2.57 6.35
CA ILE A 58 4.00 1.78 7.02
C ILE A 58 3.17 2.65 7.94
N ASN A 59 3.82 3.50 8.73
CA ASN A 59 3.13 4.39 9.67
C ASN A 59 2.24 5.39 8.96
N LEU A 60 2.71 5.95 7.85
CA LEU A 60 1.91 6.88 7.05
C LEU A 60 0.67 6.18 6.48
N ALA A 61 0.85 4.97 5.94
CA ALA A 61 -0.27 4.20 5.41
C ALA A 61 -1.29 3.88 6.51
N LYS A 62 -0.82 3.51 7.71
CA LYS A 62 -1.70 3.26 8.86
C LYS A 62 -2.52 4.49 9.22
N THR A 63 -1.88 5.66 9.25
CA THR A 63 -2.56 6.92 9.58
C THR A 63 -3.66 7.21 8.56
N ARG A 64 -3.36 7.02 7.28
CA ARG A 64 -4.33 7.28 6.22
C ARG A 64 -5.48 6.28 6.26
N LEU A 65 -5.20 5.01 6.54
CA LEU A 65 -6.24 4.01 6.67
C LEU A 65 -7.18 4.34 7.83
N ALA A 66 -6.61 4.69 8.98
CA ALA A 66 -7.41 5.05 10.16
C ALA A 66 -8.35 6.22 9.84
N ARG A 67 -7.86 7.20 9.08
CA ARG A 67 -8.68 8.36 8.68
C ARG A 67 -9.84 7.93 7.79
N ILE A 68 -9.58 7.05 6.82
CA ILE A 68 -10.62 6.55 5.92
C ILE A 68 -11.68 5.78 6.70
N LEU A 69 -11.28 4.88 7.59
CA LEU A 69 -12.20 4.08 8.38
C LEU A 69 -13.03 4.93 9.34
N ARG A 70 -12.43 6.01 9.86
CA ARG A 70 -13.14 6.91 10.78
C ARG A 70 -14.23 7.73 10.07
N ASN A 71 -14.01 8.06 8.80
CA ASN A 71 -14.89 8.94 8.03
C ASN A 71 -15.90 8.18 7.18
N ARG A 72 -16.02 6.88 7.36
CA ARG A 72 -17.00 6.08 6.62
C ARG A 72 -18.39 6.15 7.24
#